data_7d8e85882a3fba5ea53c385f0b299374
#
_entry.id   7d8e85882a3fba5ea53c385f0b299374
#
_cell.length_a   1.000
_cell.length_b   1.000
_cell.length_c   1.000
_cell.angle_alpha   90.00
_cell.angle_beta   90.00
_cell.angle_gamma   90.00
#
_symmetry.space_group_name_H-M   'P 1'
#
loop_
_entity.id
_entity.type
_entity.pdbx_description
1 polymer ?
#
loop_
_entity_poly.entity_id
_entity_poly.type
_entity_poly.pdbx_seq_one_letter_code
_entity_poly.pdbx_strand_id
1 'polypeptide(L)'
;MSLNRICIMGRITRDLELRRTQDGTAVTSFTVAVDDDFKSKATGEKKTYFLDVVAWRQTAEFVCQYLGKGRMVVVEGKLTVRDWTDKDGNKRRNAEIVADNIYFGDSKRADATETQFAAESAAGGFAEVSEDDGDLPF
;
A
#
# COMPACT_ATOMS: atom_id res chain seq x y z
N MET A 1 22.03 15.57 -10.40
CA MET A 1 21.64 14.47 -9.51
C MET A 1 20.36 14.82 -8.78
N SER A 2 19.47 13.88 -8.64
CA SER A 2 18.18 14.14 -8.00
C SER A 2 17.73 12.94 -7.20
N LEU A 3 16.81 13.19 -6.28
CA LEU A 3 16.24 12.13 -5.45
C LEU A 3 14.73 12.23 -5.54
N ASN A 4 14.09 11.12 -5.87
CA ASN A 4 12.64 11.05 -5.94
C ASN A 4 12.19 9.70 -5.40
N ARG A 5 11.90 9.67 -4.12
CA ARG A 5 11.46 8.45 -3.45
C ARG A 5 10.24 8.76 -2.61
N ILE A 6 9.30 7.84 -2.63
CA ILE A 6 8.09 7.96 -1.83
C ILE A 6 7.79 6.59 -1.23
N CYS A 7 7.32 6.59 0.00
CA CYS A 7 6.96 5.37 0.70
C CYS A 7 5.65 5.64 1.43
N ILE A 8 4.65 4.83 1.14
CA ILE A 8 3.34 5.01 1.76
C ILE A 8 2.84 3.67 2.28
N MET A 9 1.95 3.74 3.25
CA MET A 9 1.29 2.57 3.79
C MET A 9 -0.20 2.87 3.89
N GLY A 10 -1.00 2.00 3.34
CA GLY A 10 -2.45 2.20 3.35
C GLY A 10 -3.18 0.99 2.82
N ARG A 11 -4.48 1.14 2.64
CA ARG A 11 -5.32 0.04 2.19
C ARG A 11 -5.70 0.19 0.73
N ILE A 12 -5.69 -0.92 0.04
CA ILE A 12 -6.14 -0.97 -1.35
C ILE A 12 -7.65 -0.77 -1.35
N THR A 13 -8.13 0.15 -2.19
CA THR A 13 -9.54 0.55 -2.15
C THR A 13 -10.44 -0.19 -3.13
N ARG A 14 -9.87 -0.96 -4.03
CA ARG A 14 -10.65 -1.69 -5.03
C ARG A 14 -9.92 -2.94 -5.46
N ASP A 15 -10.64 -3.82 -6.13
CA ASP A 15 -10.04 -5.04 -6.64
C ASP A 15 -9.01 -4.72 -7.71
N LEU A 16 -7.99 -5.55 -7.77
CA LEU A 16 -6.90 -5.37 -8.70
C LEU A 16 -7.16 -6.14 -9.97
N GLU A 17 -6.75 -5.56 -11.07
CA GLU A 17 -6.91 -6.18 -12.37
C GLU A 17 -5.59 -6.12 -13.13
N LEU A 18 -5.08 -7.27 -13.49
CA LEU A 18 -3.84 -7.35 -14.24
C LEU A 18 -4.12 -7.11 -15.71
N ARG A 19 -3.45 -6.16 -16.29
CA ARG A 19 -3.56 -5.88 -17.71
C ARG A 19 -2.20 -6.07 -18.35
N ARG A 20 -2.20 -6.18 -19.66
CA ARG A 20 -0.96 -6.29 -20.40
C ARG A 20 -0.95 -5.27 -21.51
N THR A 21 0.21 -4.67 -21.71
CA THR A 21 0.38 -3.72 -22.79
C THR A 21 0.53 -4.48 -24.10
N GLN A 22 0.64 -3.76 -25.20
CA GLN A 22 0.74 -4.38 -26.51
C GLN A 22 1.95 -5.29 -26.63
N ASP A 23 3.02 -4.97 -25.94
CA ASP A 23 4.22 -5.78 -25.96
C ASP A 23 4.23 -6.88 -24.89
N GLY A 24 3.09 -7.07 -24.21
CA GLY A 24 2.97 -8.15 -23.25
C GLY A 24 3.40 -7.82 -21.83
N THR A 25 3.74 -6.59 -21.57
CA THR A 25 4.18 -6.19 -20.24
C THR A 25 3.03 -6.11 -19.27
N ALA A 26 3.16 -6.75 -18.12
CA ALA A 26 2.13 -6.73 -17.09
C ALA A 26 2.09 -5.37 -16.40
N VAL A 27 0.89 -4.87 -16.14
CA VAL A 27 0.70 -3.60 -15.45
C VAL A 27 -0.63 -3.65 -14.70
N THR A 28 -0.66 -3.01 -13.54
CA THR A 28 -1.90 -2.82 -12.80
C THR A 28 -1.88 -1.47 -12.13
N SER A 29 -3.06 -0.86 -12.02
CA SER A 29 -3.23 0.42 -11.35
C SER A 29 -4.24 0.24 -10.24
N PHE A 30 -3.98 0.87 -9.11
CA PHE A 30 -4.92 0.82 -8.01
C PHE A 30 -4.75 2.05 -7.14
N THR A 31 -5.69 2.24 -6.23
CA THR A 31 -5.69 3.39 -5.35
C THR A 31 -5.50 2.91 -3.93
N VAL A 32 -4.63 3.58 -3.21
CA VAL A 32 -4.34 3.27 -1.81
C VAL A 32 -4.87 4.41 -0.95
N ALA A 33 -5.63 4.07 0.07
CA ALA A 33 -6.16 5.03 1.02
C ALA A 33 -5.20 5.15 2.18
N VAL A 34 -4.66 6.35 2.37
CA VAL A 34 -3.69 6.63 3.42
C VAL A 34 -4.28 7.66 4.36
N ASP A 35 -4.41 7.32 5.62
CA ASP A 35 -4.95 8.24 6.61
C ASP A 35 -3.89 9.23 7.06
N ASP A 36 -4.35 10.45 7.30
CA ASP A 36 -3.48 11.47 7.88
C ASP A 36 -3.20 11.10 9.34
N ASP A 37 -2.03 11.48 9.82
CA ASP A 37 -1.65 11.21 11.19
C ASP A 37 -2.45 12.01 12.20
N PHE A 38 -2.95 13.15 11.79
CA PHE A 38 -3.62 14.06 12.71
C PHE A 38 -5.10 14.20 12.42
N LYS A 39 -5.86 14.31 13.48
CA LYS A 39 -7.28 14.62 13.38
C LYS A 39 -7.46 16.12 13.36
N SER A 40 -8.46 16.58 12.66
CA SER A 40 -8.81 17.99 12.68
C SER A 40 -9.35 18.36 14.06
N LYS A 41 -8.83 19.41 14.65
CA LYS A 41 -9.30 19.87 15.95
C LYS A 41 -10.72 20.43 15.85
N ALA A 42 -11.04 20.97 14.67
CA ALA A 42 -12.34 21.59 14.48
C ALA A 42 -13.45 20.57 14.32
N THR A 43 -13.20 19.50 13.58
CA THR A 43 -14.23 18.51 13.27
C THR A 43 -14.01 17.18 13.96
N GLY A 44 -12.82 16.94 14.46
CA GLY A 44 -12.47 15.65 15.04
C GLY A 44 -12.28 14.55 14.02
N GLU A 45 -12.31 14.89 12.76
CA GLU A 45 -12.20 13.92 11.69
C GLU A 45 -10.78 13.81 11.18
N LYS A 46 -10.44 12.61 10.74
CA LYS A 46 -9.15 12.31 10.15
C LYS A 46 -9.29 12.35 8.64
N LYS A 47 -8.38 13.03 8.00
CA LYS A 47 -8.40 13.13 6.55
C LYS A 47 -7.76 11.89 5.95
N THR A 48 -8.33 11.42 4.84
CA THR A 48 -7.79 10.28 4.12
C THR A 48 -7.39 10.74 2.72
N TYR A 49 -6.19 10.36 2.33
CA TYR A 49 -5.68 10.66 1.00
C TYR A 49 -5.79 9.43 0.13
N PHE A 50 -6.27 9.61 -1.09
CA PHE A 50 -6.37 8.52 -2.05
C PHE A 50 -5.29 8.70 -3.09
N LEU A 51 -4.31 7.81 -3.05
CA LEU A 51 -3.13 7.93 -3.88
C LEU A 51 -3.12 6.84 -4.94
N ASP A 52 -2.93 7.25 -6.18
CA ASP A 52 -2.91 6.32 -7.29
C ASP A 52 -1.53 5.67 -7.41
N VAL A 53 -1.53 4.37 -7.59
CA VAL A 53 -0.31 3.58 -7.69
C VAL A 53 -0.34 2.75 -8.96
N VAL A 54 0.78 2.71 -9.65
CA VAL A 54 0.95 1.88 -10.84
C VAL A 54 2.09 0.91 -10.58
N ALA A 55 1.84 -0.35 -10.86
CA ALA A 55 2.86 -1.38 -10.71
C ALA A 55 3.08 -2.06 -12.05
N TRP A 56 4.33 -2.39 -12.35
CA TRP A 56 4.73 -2.97 -13.62
C TRP A 56 5.40 -4.33 -13.43
N ARG A 57 5.26 -5.18 -14.44
CA ARG A 57 5.97 -6.45 -14.54
C ARG A 57 5.76 -7.35 -13.33
N GLN A 58 6.84 -7.80 -12.73
CA GLN A 58 6.74 -8.72 -11.60
C GLN A 58 5.99 -8.13 -10.41
N THR A 59 6.16 -6.84 -10.19
CA THR A 59 5.44 -6.19 -9.10
C THR A 59 3.94 -6.23 -9.35
N ALA A 60 3.53 -6.01 -10.60
CA ALA A 60 2.12 -6.06 -10.94
C ALA A 60 1.55 -7.47 -10.74
N GLU A 61 2.31 -8.47 -11.16
CA GLU A 61 1.87 -9.85 -11.01
C GLU A 61 1.78 -10.25 -9.54
N PHE A 62 2.77 -9.83 -8.75
CA PHE A 62 2.78 -10.11 -7.32
C PHE A 62 1.54 -9.51 -6.64
N VAL A 63 1.27 -8.26 -6.92
CA VAL A 63 0.16 -7.56 -6.29
C VAL A 63 -1.18 -8.19 -6.66
N CYS A 64 -1.36 -8.49 -7.93
CA CYS A 64 -2.61 -9.08 -8.38
C CYS A 64 -2.81 -10.50 -7.86
N GLN A 65 -1.72 -11.20 -7.63
CA GLN A 65 -1.80 -12.58 -7.15
C GLN A 65 -2.04 -12.67 -5.65
N TYR A 66 -1.42 -11.81 -4.88
CA TYR A 66 -1.42 -11.94 -3.41
C TYR A 66 -2.19 -10.87 -2.67
N LEU A 67 -2.54 -9.78 -3.31
CA LEU A 67 -3.19 -8.67 -2.64
C LEU A 67 -4.54 -8.39 -3.28
N GLY A 68 -5.37 -7.67 -2.57
CA GLY A 68 -6.69 -7.31 -3.06
C GLY A 68 -7.30 -6.18 -2.26
N LYS A 69 -8.54 -5.89 -2.57
CA LYS A 69 -9.26 -4.82 -1.90
C LYS A 69 -9.25 -5.00 -0.38
N GLY A 70 -8.96 -3.94 0.33
CA GLY A 70 -8.98 -3.94 1.78
C GLY A 70 -7.67 -4.33 2.44
N ARG A 71 -6.73 -4.85 1.68
CA ARG A 71 -5.44 -5.26 2.26
C ARG A 71 -4.57 -4.05 2.53
N MET A 72 -3.84 -4.13 3.62
CA MET A 72 -2.87 -3.11 3.97
C MET A 72 -1.56 -3.40 3.26
N VAL A 73 -1.03 -2.40 2.58
CA VAL A 73 0.21 -2.55 1.81
C VAL A 73 1.16 -1.42 2.08
N VAL A 74 2.44 -1.70 1.89
CA VAL A 74 3.48 -0.68 1.90
C VAL A 74 3.98 -0.56 0.47
N VAL A 75 3.91 0.64 -0.08
CA VAL A 75 4.34 0.90 -1.44
C VAL A 75 5.55 1.81 -1.42
N GLU A 76 6.60 1.38 -2.07
CA GLU A 76 7.82 2.15 -2.18
C GLU A 76 8.11 2.39 -3.65
N GLY A 77 8.36 3.62 -4.02
CA GLY A 77 8.63 3.93 -5.42
C GLY A 77 8.96 5.38 -5.62
N LYS A 78 8.54 5.90 -6.76
CA LYS A 78 8.78 7.30 -7.08
C LYS A 78 7.47 7.95 -7.46
N LEU A 79 7.40 9.26 -7.24
CA LEU A 79 6.23 10.04 -7.59
C LEU A 79 6.42 10.56 -9.01
N THR A 80 5.42 10.33 -9.85
CA THR A 80 5.43 10.85 -11.20
C THR A 80 4.26 11.78 -11.38
N VAL A 81 4.45 12.80 -12.19
CA VAL A 81 3.40 13.76 -12.49
C VAL A 81 3.25 13.81 -13.99
N ARG A 82 2.02 13.65 -14.45
CA ARG A 82 1.73 13.64 -15.86
C ARG A 82 0.75 14.76 -16.18
N ASP A 83 1.08 15.56 -17.17
CA ASP A 83 0.22 16.61 -17.64
C ASP A 83 -0.60 16.11 -18.82
N TRP A 84 -1.87 16.46 -18.85
CA TRP A 84 -2.74 16.08 -19.94
C TRP A 84 -3.82 17.14 -20.12
N THR A 85 -4.47 17.11 -21.26
CA THR A 85 -5.50 18.08 -21.60
C THR A 85 -6.83 17.34 -21.69
N ASP A 86 -7.84 17.85 -20.99
CA ASP A 86 -9.14 17.21 -21.02
C ASP A 86 -9.92 17.64 -22.26
N LYS A 87 -11.14 17.14 -22.39
CA LYS A 87 -11.98 17.40 -23.56
C LYS A 87 -12.33 18.87 -23.72
N ASP A 88 -12.34 19.60 -22.64
CA ASP A 88 -12.68 21.02 -22.65
C ASP A 88 -11.48 21.90 -22.91
N GLY A 89 -10.31 21.31 -23.14
CA GLY A 89 -9.10 22.06 -23.39
C GLY A 89 -8.37 22.52 -22.15
N ASN A 90 -8.83 22.10 -20.97
CA ASN A 90 -8.19 22.47 -19.74
C ASN A 90 -6.99 21.59 -19.47
N LYS A 91 -5.91 22.19 -19.01
CA LYS A 91 -4.72 21.44 -18.65
C LYS A 91 -4.92 20.80 -17.29
N ARG A 92 -4.67 19.52 -17.22
CA ARG A 92 -4.80 18.75 -15.99
C ARG A 92 -3.48 18.15 -15.63
N ARG A 93 -3.30 17.93 -14.34
CA ARG A 93 -2.08 17.33 -13.83
C ARG A 93 -2.47 16.17 -12.93
N ASN A 94 -1.89 15.03 -13.20
CA ASN A 94 -2.20 13.82 -12.45
C ASN A 94 -0.93 13.26 -11.84
N ALA A 95 -0.95 13.06 -10.54
CA ALA A 95 0.18 12.50 -9.82
C ALA A 95 -0.08 11.04 -9.53
N GLU A 96 0.91 10.20 -9.77
CA GLU A 96 0.78 8.79 -9.43
C GLU A 96 2.13 8.25 -8.99
N ILE A 97 2.07 7.18 -8.22
CA ILE A 97 3.25 6.55 -7.67
C ILE A 97 3.58 5.34 -8.53
N VAL A 98 4.79 5.30 -9.07
CA VAL A 98 5.26 4.12 -9.79
C VAL A 98 5.97 3.26 -8.76
N ALA A 99 5.38 2.11 -8.46
CA ALA A 99 5.87 1.26 -7.41
C ALA A 99 7.10 0.47 -7.85
N ASP A 100 8.14 0.53 -7.05
CA ASP A 100 9.31 -0.32 -7.25
C ASP A 100 9.14 -1.58 -6.43
N ASN A 101 8.64 -1.45 -5.23
CA ASN A 101 8.42 -2.58 -4.33
C ASN A 101 7.09 -2.40 -3.60
N ILE A 102 6.41 -3.51 -3.39
CA ILE A 102 5.17 -3.51 -2.64
C ILE A 102 5.26 -4.64 -1.63
N TYR A 103 4.99 -4.32 -0.37
CA TYR A 103 5.09 -5.27 0.72
C TYR A 103 3.75 -5.43 1.42
N PHE A 104 3.58 -6.55 2.08
CA PHE A 104 2.40 -6.75 2.94
C PHE A 104 2.49 -5.81 4.12
N GLY A 105 1.44 -5.04 4.34
CA GLY A 105 1.36 -4.18 5.50
C GLY A 105 0.63 -4.86 6.65
N ASP A 106 -0.01 -5.99 6.34
CA ASP A 106 -0.68 -6.80 7.35
C ASP A 106 -0.40 -8.25 7.03
N SER A 107 -0.71 -9.12 7.99
CA SER A 107 -0.53 -10.54 7.78
C SER A 107 -1.71 -11.09 7.01
N LYS A 108 -1.44 -11.90 6.00
CA LYS A 108 -2.50 -12.56 5.27
C LYS A 108 -3.33 -13.44 6.21
N ARG A 109 -2.68 -13.98 7.22
CA ARG A 109 -3.34 -14.88 8.16
C ARG A 109 -4.15 -14.16 9.21
N ALA A 110 -3.95 -12.86 9.35
CA ALA A 110 -4.68 -12.08 10.33
C ALA A 110 -6.17 -12.16 10.12
N ASP A 111 -6.60 -12.20 8.89
CA ASP A 111 -8.02 -12.24 8.59
C ASP A 111 -8.64 -13.57 8.92
N ALA A 112 -7.90 -14.65 8.74
CA ALA A 112 -8.45 -15.99 8.89
C ALA A 112 -8.21 -16.59 10.28
N THR A 113 -7.08 -16.30 10.88
CA THR A 113 -6.67 -16.94 12.11
C THR A 113 -6.25 -15.99 13.20
N GLU A 114 -6.60 -14.75 13.07
CA GLU A 114 -6.21 -13.75 14.02
C GLU A 114 -6.51 -14.13 15.46
N THR A 115 -7.73 -14.55 15.72
CA THR A 115 -8.14 -14.91 17.06
C THR A 115 -7.33 -16.07 17.59
N GLN A 116 -7.14 -17.06 16.77
CA GLN A 116 -6.41 -18.23 17.16
C GLN A 116 -4.96 -17.89 17.47
N PHE A 117 -4.38 -17.09 16.64
CA PHE A 117 -3.01 -16.68 16.80
C PHE A 117 -2.82 -15.88 18.07
N ALA A 118 -3.75 -14.99 18.34
CA ALA A 118 -3.70 -14.18 19.55
C ALA A 118 -3.81 -15.05 20.78
N ALA A 119 -4.63 -16.09 20.71
CA ALA A 119 -4.80 -17.00 21.82
C ALA A 119 -3.52 -17.76 22.12
N GLU A 120 -2.85 -18.19 21.10
CA GLU A 120 -1.58 -18.89 21.27
C GLU A 120 -0.55 -17.99 21.89
N SER A 121 -0.48 -16.79 21.42
CA SER A 121 0.47 -15.83 21.96
C SER A 121 0.20 -15.58 23.43
N ALA A 122 -1.06 -15.49 23.77
CA ALA A 122 -1.42 -15.25 25.16
C ALA A 122 -1.12 -16.45 26.04
N ALA A 123 -1.02 -17.60 25.44
CA ALA A 123 -0.83 -18.84 26.19
C ALA A 123 0.57 -19.02 26.74
N GLY A 124 1.45 -18.08 26.58
CA GLY A 124 2.73 -18.18 27.22
C GLY A 124 3.93 -18.05 26.32
N GLY A 125 3.85 -18.53 25.12
CA GLY A 125 4.96 -18.40 24.21
C GLY A 125 5.35 -16.96 24.03
N PHE A 126 4.37 -16.14 24.14
CA PHE A 126 4.58 -14.72 23.98
C PHE A 126 5.50 -14.14 25.04
N ALA A 127 5.36 -14.65 26.24
CA ALA A 127 6.15 -14.13 27.33
C ALA A 127 7.64 -14.36 27.08
N GLU A 128 7.96 -15.47 26.51
CA GLU A 128 9.35 -15.76 26.22
C GLU A 128 9.87 -14.86 25.13
N VAL A 129 9.04 -14.67 24.15
CA VAL A 129 9.43 -13.81 23.04
C VAL A 129 9.71 -12.42 23.54
N SER A 130 8.95 -12.00 24.53
CA SER A 130 9.16 -10.69 25.10
C SER A 130 10.56 -10.50 25.62
N GLU A 131 11.06 -11.51 26.25
CA GLU A 131 12.39 -11.42 26.81
C GLU A 131 13.44 -11.31 25.73
N ASP A 132 13.25 -12.12 24.72
CA ASP A 132 14.16 -12.06 23.58
C ASP A 132 14.09 -10.73 22.91
N ASP A 133 12.88 -10.23 22.81
CA ASP A 133 12.69 -8.94 22.17
C ASP A 133 13.43 -7.85 22.91
N GLY A 134 13.53 -7.99 24.19
CA GLY A 134 14.27 -7.04 24.98
C GLY A 134 15.71 -6.98 24.55
N ASP A 135 16.17 -8.05 24.01
CA ASP A 135 17.56 -8.14 23.60
C ASP A 135 17.78 -7.60 22.22
N LEU A 136 16.72 -7.41 21.49
CA LEU A 136 16.86 -6.93 20.14
C LEU A 136 17.42 -5.53 20.11
N PRO A 137 18.42 -5.31 19.34
CA PRO A 137 19.07 -4.00 19.26
C PRO A 137 18.32 -3.10 18.32
N PHE A 138 17.37 -2.47 18.76
CA PHE A 138 16.67 -1.51 17.95
C PHE A 138 17.20 -0.13 18.18
#